data_0d0d37a68f6b61a53180a1f5c82ecb17
#
_entry.id   0d0d37a68f6b61a53180a1f5c82ecb17
#
_cell.length_a   1.000
_cell.length_b   1.000
_cell.length_c   1.000
_cell.angle_alpha   90.00
_cell.angle_beta   90.00
_cell.angle_gamma   90.00
#
_symmetry.space_group_name_H-M   'P 1'
#
loop_
_entity.id
_entity.type
_entity.pdbx_description
1 polymer ?
#
loop_
_entity_poly.entity_id
_entity_poly.type
_entity_poly.pdbx_seq_one_letter_code
_entity_poly.pdbx_strand_id
1 'polypeptide(L)'
;MMKKICCLFLLIALLCGVSVAEAPSYDIVYSSANPIPDIADRVRPAVVQVIAGCETWDAVTRVASTQDVSSGSGCYFRDMDEEGGYILTNYHIVDEAEVYRILWLSGEEMDVELVGYDDGTDIAILKFDEPAPEGVEVIPMGDSDQLRIGELAICIGNPGTNHNILQGTVSAGIISGLEREGINADNFSRSISVIQTDAAINTGNSGGALLNAKGELVGIPTLKLMLGMGDNIYEGLGFCVPINTVSKLIDQIITTGGVVRPRLGITVADIDGPDEPMKKYPPIGVQVYSVEENGPSGKAGLQVGDVITEIDGVRLKTYTELLSEIDKHEAGDVVELKVYRYYDADGNLTGSYEEYLFEVKLEMID
;
A
#
# COMPACT_ATOMS: atom_id res chain seq x y z
N MET A 1 16.05 -79.51 6.91
CA MET A 1 16.77 -78.52 6.08
C MET A 1 16.22 -77.12 6.19
N MET A 2 14.96 -76.90 6.54
CA MET A 2 14.33 -75.51 6.63
C MET A 2 14.73 -74.68 7.86
N LYS A 3 15.11 -75.31 9.01
CA LYS A 3 15.49 -74.54 10.22
C LYS A 3 16.86 -73.88 10.18
N LYS A 4 17.76 -74.27 9.28
CA LYS A 4 19.09 -73.58 9.13
C LYS A 4 19.11 -72.43 8.19
N ILE A 5 18.10 -72.24 7.33
CA ILE A 5 18.00 -71.16 6.39
C ILE A 5 17.40 -69.91 7.08
N CYS A 6 16.49 -70.09 8.06
CA CYS A 6 15.94 -69.00 8.83
C CYS A 6 16.96 -68.21 9.68
N CYS A 7 17.95 -68.94 10.26
CA CYS A 7 18.97 -68.29 11.07
C CYS A 7 19.99 -67.48 10.23
N LEU A 8 20.20 -67.86 8.96
CA LEU A 8 21.13 -67.07 8.09
C LEU A 8 20.54 -65.79 7.61
N PHE A 9 19.23 -65.68 7.38
CA PHE A 9 18.56 -64.43 7.03
C PHE A 9 18.47 -63.45 8.22
N LEU A 10 18.36 -63.96 9.45
CA LEU A 10 18.37 -63.08 10.63
C LEU A 10 19.77 -62.51 10.93
N LEU A 11 20.86 -63.19 10.56
CA LEU A 11 22.22 -62.78 10.80
C LEU A 11 22.68 -61.72 9.74
N ILE A 12 22.14 -61.80 8.53
CA ILE A 12 22.44 -60.85 7.47
C ILE A 12 21.69 -59.51 7.70
N ALA A 13 20.51 -59.54 8.31
CA ALA A 13 19.77 -58.33 8.68
C ALA A 13 20.44 -57.52 9.82
N LEU A 14 21.27 -58.20 10.67
CA LEU A 14 22.01 -57.53 11.75
C LEU A 14 23.34 -56.90 11.29
N LEU A 15 23.83 -57.20 10.07
CA LEU A 15 25.09 -56.69 9.54
C LEU A 15 24.93 -55.53 8.52
N CYS A 16 23.73 -55.32 7.99
CA CYS A 16 23.39 -54.09 7.30
C CYS A 16 22.96 -53.06 8.35
N GLY A 17 23.90 -52.35 8.91
CA GLY A 17 23.65 -51.15 9.69
C GLY A 17 22.95 -50.11 8.81
N VAL A 18 21.61 -50.24 8.68
CA VAL A 18 20.79 -49.16 8.18
C VAL A 18 20.87 -48.08 9.26
N SER A 19 21.75 -47.11 9.06
CA SER A 19 21.69 -45.85 9.78
C SER A 19 20.35 -45.22 9.44
N VAL A 20 19.36 -45.43 10.30
CA VAL A 20 18.15 -44.63 10.30
C VAL A 20 18.64 -43.26 10.71
N ALA A 21 18.76 -42.35 9.74
CA ALA A 21 18.98 -40.98 10.05
C ALA A 21 17.83 -40.54 10.99
N GLU A 22 18.14 -40.19 12.22
CA GLU A 22 17.17 -39.61 13.12
C GLU A 22 16.57 -38.40 12.40
N ALA A 23 15.25 -38.39 12.26
CA ALA A 23 14.56 -37.21 11.76
C ALA A 23 14.96 -36.03 12.66
N PRO A 24 15.26 -34.86 12.08
CA PRO A 24 15.61 -33.67 12.86
C PRO A 24 14.50 -33.44 13.89
N SER A 25 14.81 -33.53 15.16
CA SER A 25 13.92 -33.13 16.23
C SER A 25 13.91 -31.61 16.28
N TYR A 26 12.82 -30.99 15.89
CA TYR A 26 12.59 -29.61 16.15
C TYR A 26 12.01 -29.48 17.56
N ASP A 27 12.79 -28.93 18.48
CA ASP A 27 12.24 -28.48 19.77
C ASP A 27 11.40 -27.21 19.51
N ILE A 28 10.10 -27.39 19.26
CA ILE A 28 9.15 -26.30 19.25
C ILE A 28 8.95 -25.87 20.69
N VAL A 29 9.68 -24.81 21.10
CA VAL A 29 9.46 -24.17 22.38
C VAL A 29 8.18 -23.34 22.25
N TYR A 30 7.06 -23.90 22.69
CA TYR A 30 5.84 -23.11 22.86
C TYR A 30 6.05 -22.16 24.04
N SER A 31 6.22 -20.87 23.79
CA SER A 31 6.03 -19.86 24.84
C SER A 31 4.55 -19.93 25.25
N SER A 32 4.29 -20.15 26.53
CA SER A 32 2.93 -20.30 27.06
C SER A 32 2.15 -18.98 27.15
N ALA A 33 2.75 -17.86 26.78
CA ALA A 33 2.10 -16.56 26.80
C ALA A 33 1.63 -16.19 25.38
N ASN A 34 0.30 -16.14 25.19
CA ASN A 34 -0.31 -15.52 24.01
C ASN A 34 -0.24 -13.99 24.17
N PRO A 35 0.54 -13.26 23.36
CA PRO A 35 0.70 -11.82 23.54
C PRO A 35 -0.50 -11.01 23.03
N ILE A 36 -1.41 -11.62 22.26
CA ILE A 36 -2.50 -10.90 21.58
C ILE A 36 -3.41 -10.17 22.54
N PRO A 37 -3.90 -10.74 23.66
CA PRO A 37 -4.77 -10.02 24.59
C PRO A 37 -4.10 -8.78 25.19
N ASP A 38 -2.85 -8.89 25.63
CA ASP A 38 -2.11 -7.79 26.24
C ASP A 38 -1.83 -6.66 25.23
N ILE A 39 -1.50 -7.03 23.97
CA ILE A 39 -1.33 -6.07 22.87
C ILE A 39 -2.66 -5.39 22.54
N ALA A 40 -3.74 -6.18 22.44
CA ALA A 40 -5.06 -5.65 22.14
C ALA A 40 -5.54 -4.66 23.22
N ASP A 41 -5.38 -4.99 24.50
CA ASP A 41 -5.78 -4.12 25.60
C ASP A 41 -5.03 -2.78 25.59
N ARG A 42 -3.74 -2.80 25.22
CA ARG A 42 -2.90 -1.61 25.14
C ARG A 42 -3.18 -0.77 23.88
N VAL A 43 -3.36 -1.40 22.70
CA VAL A 43 -3.37 -0.68 21.42
C VAL A 43 -4.78 -0.32 20.93
N ARG A 44 -5.81 -1.13 21.22
CA ARG A 44 -7.19 -0.86 20.79
C ARG A 44 -7.69 0.56 21.12
N PRO A 45 -7.39 1.14 22.30
CA PRO A 45 -7.82 2.51 22.63
C PRO A 45 -7.29 3.55 21.64
N ALA A 46 -6.13 3.32 21.03
CA ALA A 46 -5.47 4.21 20.08
C ALA A 46 -5.87 3.97 18.62
N VAL A 47 -6.75 2.99 18.35
CA VAL A 47 -7.33 2.76 17.02
C VAL A 47 -8.73 3.34 17.00
N VAL A 48 -8.90 4.46 16.31
CA VAL A 48 -10.16 5.21 16.20
C VAL A 48 -10.97 4.76 14.99
N GLN A 49 -12.29 4.99 15.03
CA GLN A 49 -13.09 5.03 13.81
C GLN A 49 -12.93 6.41 13.18
N VAL A 50 -12.65 6.45 11.89
CA VAL A 50 -12.64 7.66 11.06
C VAL A 50 -13.97 7.72 10.31
N ILE A 51 -14.63 8.87 10.36
CA ILE A 51 -15.89 9.14 9.69
C ILE A 51 -15.72 10.39 8.85
N ALA A 52 -15.95 10.26 7.55
CA ALA A 52 -15.83 11.34 6.59
C ALA A 52 -17.20 11.66 5.99
N GLY A 53 -17.53 12.94 5.82
CA GLY A 53 -18.83 13.40 5.40
C GLY A 53 -18.79 14.65 4.54
N CYS A 54 -19.92 14.98 3.94
CA CYS A 54 -20.14 16.21 3.20
C CYS A 54 -21.23 17.06 3.85
N GLU A 55 -21.08 18.38 3.77
CA GLU A 55 -22.15 19.28 4.16
C GLU A 55 -23.27 19.24 3.14
N THR A 56 -24.49 19.04 3.60
CA THR A 56 -25.68 19.01 2.78
C THR A 56 -26.64 20.12 3.21
N TRP A 57 -27.28 20.75 2.23
CA TRP A 57 -28.27 21.81 2.45
C TRP A 57 -29.64 21.34 2.01
N ASP A 58 -30.57 21.21 2.96
CA ASP A 58 -31.96 20.97 2.65
C ASP A 58 -32.68 22.30 2.26
N ALA A 59 -32.98 22.43 0.98
CA ALA A 59 -33.62 23.63 0.44
C ALA A 59 -35.05 23.86 0.96
N VAL A 60 -35.72 22.84 1.51
CA VAL A 60 -37.09 22.90 2.05
C VAL A 60 -37.06 23.34 3.50
N THR A 61 -36.25 22.71 4.33
CA THR A 61 -36.16 23.01 5.77
C THR A 61 -35.18 24.19 6.02
N ARG A 62 -34.31 24.50 5.07
CA ARG A 62 -33.21 25.49 5.19
C ARG A 62 -32.27 25.18 6.34
N VAL A 63 -32.00 23.90 6.54
CA VAL A 63 -31.06 23.41 7.55
C VAL A 63 -29.85 22.80 6.86
N ALA A 64 -28.66 23.19 7.29
CA ALA A 64 -27.42 22.49 6.96
C ALA A 64 -27.35 21.22 7.82
N SER A 65 -26.93 20.13 7.22
CA SER A 65 -26.67 18.86 7.91
C SER A 65 -25.44 18.18 7.31
N THR A 66 -24.75 17.37 8.08
CA THR A 66 -23.65 16.54 7.58
C THR A 66 -24.19 15.18 7.19
N GLN A 67 -23.83 14.68 6.02
CA GLN A 67 -24.09 13.33 5.58
C GLN A 67 -22.79 12.55 5.53
N ASP A 68 -22.70 11.44 6.29
CA ASP A 68 -21.58 10.54 6.25
C ASP A 68 -21.50 9.84 4.88
N VAL A 69 -20.35 9.92 4.23
CA VAL A 69 -20.12 9.33 2.89
C VAL A 69 -19.14 8.18 2.94
N SER A 70 -18.22 8.19 3.90
CA SER A 70 -17.22 7.14 4.07
C SER A 70 -16.90 6.90 5.55
N SER A 71 -16.42 5.70 5.85
CA SER A 71 -15.97 5.33 7.20
C SER A 71 -14.90 4.24 7.14
N GLY A 72 -13.93 4.34 8.05
CA GLY A 72 -12.84 3.38 8.21
C GLY A 72 -12.20 3.47 9.59
N SER A 73 -10.93 3.14 9.66
CA SER A 73 -10.12 3.20 10.87
C SER A 73 -9.00 4.22 10.78
N GLY A 74 -8.45 4.59 11.93
CA GLY A 74 -7.25 5.41 12.02
C GLY A 74 -6.40 5.00 13.21
N CYS A 75 -5.10 5.29 13.12
CA CYS A 75 -4.10 5.01 14.14
C CYS A 75 -3.59 6.29 14.77
N TYR A 76 -3.73 6.45 16.08
CA TYR A 76 -3.08 7.52 16.83
C TYR A 76 -1.60 7.23 16.92
N PHE A 77 -0.78 7.98 16.16
CA PHE A 77 0.64 7.66 16.00
C PHE A 77 1.59 8.75 16.48
N ARG A 78 1.10 9.97 16.70
CA ARG A 78 1.93 11.10 17.17
C ARG A 78 1.12 11.99 18.08
N ASP A 79 1.66 12.19 19.28
CA ASP A 79 1.14 13.09 20.32
C ASP A 79 1.70 14.51 20.14
N MET A 80 0.90 15.49 20.48
CA MET A 80 1.30 16.91 20.60
C MET A 80 1.00 17.45 22.00
N ASP A 81 1.00 16.58 23.00
CA ASP A 81 0.68 16.89 24.38
C ASP A 81 -0.74 17.49 24.53
N GLU A 82 -0.86 18.65 25.20
CA GLU A 82 -2.14 19.33 25.42
C GLU A 82 -2.73 19.95 24.13
N GLU A 83 -1.97 19.98 23.02
CA GLU A 83 -2.37 20.53 21.73
C GLU A 83 -3.00 19.50 20.79
N GLY A 84 -3.26 18.26 21.28
CA GLY A 84 -3.89 17.20 20.51
C GLY A 84 -2.92 16.20 19.89
N GLY A 85 -3.19 15.78 18.65
CA GLY A 85 -2.33 14.77 18.01
C GLY A 85 -2.70 14.47 16.55
N TYR A 86 -2.01 13.47 16.02
CA TYR A 86 -2.19 13.06 14.63
C TYR A 86 -2.69 11.62 14.51
N ILE A 87 -3.63 11.44 13.61
CA ILE A 87 -4.20 10.13 13.22
C ILE A 87 -3.74 9.80 11.81
N LEU A 88 -3.18 8.62 11.64
CA LEU A 88 -2.84 8.03 10.34
C LEU A 88 -4.03 7.20 9.85
N THR A 89 -4.43 7.38 8.60
CA THR A 89 -5.54 6.63 7.98
C THR A 89 -5.27 6.42 6.48
N ASN A 90 -6.18 5.76 5.75
CA ASN A 90 -6.11 5.69 4.29
C ASN A 90 -6.74 6.91 3.63
N TYR A 91 -6.17 7.32 2.48
CA TYR A 91 -6.68 8.44 1.70
C TYR A 91 -8.08 8.18 1.16
N HIS A 92 -8.38 6.97 0.63
CA HIS A 92 -9.70 6.64 0.10
C HIS A 92 -10.84 6.73 1.13
N ILE A 93 -10.54 6.84 2.43
CA ILE A 93 -11.56 7.04 3.49
C ILE A 93 -11.95 8.52 3.57
N VAL A 94 -11.03 9.43 3.30
CA VAL A 94 -11.21 10.88 3.44
C VAL A 94 -11.41 11.58 2.08
N ASP A 95 -11.24 10.85 0.98
CA ASP A 95 -11.43 11.36 -0.37
C ASP A 95 -12.88 11.81 -0.60
N GLU A 96 -13.05 12.90 -1.37
CA GLU A 96 -14.36 13.48 -1.70
C GLU A 96 -15.20 13.94 -0.48
N ALA A 97 -14.61 14.06 0.73
CA ALA A 97 -15.27 14.54 1.92
C ALA A 97 -14.80 15.96 2.32
N GLU A 98 -15.65 16.68 3.06
CA GLU A 98 -15.41 18.06 3.49
C GLU A 98 -15.28 18.19 5.01
N VAL A 99 -15.84 17.23 5.75
CA VAL A 99 -15.86 17.22 7.21
C VAL A 99 -15.42 15.85 7.73
N TYR A 100 -14.60 15.87 8.76
CA TYR A 100 -13.97 14.68 9.30
C TYR A 100 -14.13 14.64 10.81
N ARG A 101 -14.39 13.47 11.36
CA ARG A 101 -14.43 13.23 12.79
C ARG A 101 -13.91 11.85 13.12
N ILE A 102 -13.42 11.71 14.33
CA ILE A 102 -12.96 10.45 14.88
C ILE A 102 -13.83 10.05 16.06
N LEU A 103 -13.99 8.76 16.24
CA LEU A 103 -14.67 8.19 17.40
C LEU A 103 -13.70 7.23 18.09
N TRP A 104 -13.36 7.57 19.33
CA TRP A 104 -12.49 6.76 20.19
C TRP A 104 -13.22 5.53 20.72
N LEU A 105 -12.47 4.51 21.14
CA LEU A 105 -13.04 3.30 21.76
C LEU A 105 -13.84 3.62 23.04
N SER A 106 -13.55 4.72 23.72
CA SER A 106 -14.30 5.24 24.86
C SER A 106 -15.72 5.69 24.50
N GLY A 107 -16.01 5.90 23.22
CA GLY A 107 -17.24 6.52 22.72
C GLY A 107 -17.16 8.04 22.60
N GLU A 108 -16.03 8.64 22.90
CA GLU A 108 -15.78 10.07 22.70
C GLU A 108 -15.59 10.38 21.22
N GLU A 109 -16.28 11.40 20.71
CA GLU A 109 -16.22 11.84 19.32
C GLU A 109 -15.52 13.20 19.26
N MET A 110 -14.63 13.39 18.30
CA MET A 110 -13.89 14.64 18.09
C MET A 110 -13.91 15.00 16.60
N ASP A 111 -14.10 16.29 16.31
CA ASP A 111 -13.87 16.84 14.97
C ASP A 111 -12.36 16.88 14.70
N VAL A 112 -11.98 16.62 13.45
CA VAL A 112 -10.56 16.60 13.04
C VAL A 112 -10.39 17.30 11.71
N GLU A 113 -9.18 17.76 11.44
CA GLU A 113 -8.80 18.41 10.19
C GLU A 113 -7.96 17.45 9.33
N LEU A 114 -8.20 17.46 8.01
CA LEU A 114 -7.31 16.79 7.05
C LEU A 114 -6.06 17.65 6.89
N VAL A 115 -4.93 17.17 7.40
CA VAL A 115 -3.62 17.84 7.26
C VAL A 115 -3.08 17.70 5.85
N GLY A 116 -3.23 16.50 5.28
CA GLY A 116 -2.79 16.21 3.93
C GLY A 116 -2.79 14.71 3.66
N TYR A 117 -2.40 14.36 2.43
CA TYR A 117 -2.47 12.97 1.97
C TYR A 117 -1.46 12.67 0.86
N ASP A 118 -1.34 11.41 0.56
CA ASP A 118 -0.67 10.87 -0.60
C ASP A 118 -1.55 9.78 -1.25
N ASP A 119 -2.09 10.08 -2.42
CA ASP A 119 -2.91 9.16 -3.22
C ASP A 119 -2.12 7.95 -3.73
N GLY A 120 -0.81 8.16 -3.99
CA GLY A 120 0.09 7.12 -4.48
C GLY A 120 0.31 5.98 -3.50
N THR A 121 0.29 6.23 -2.21
CA THR A 121 0.39 5.22 -1.14
C THR A 121 -0.93 4.99 -0.41
N ASP A 122 -2.00 5.71 -0.79
CA ASP A 122 -3.30 5.65 -0.12
C ASP A 122 -3.22 6.01 1.38
N ILE A 123 -2.43 7.04 1.74
CA ILE A 123 -2.24 7.48 3.12
C ILE A 123 -2.75 8.92 3.30
N ALA A 124 -3.43 9.16 4.42
CA ALA A 124 -3.84 10.48 4.87
C ALA A 124 -3.51 10.70 6.33
N ILE A 125 -3.31 11.95 6.72
CA ILE A 125 -3.06 12.38 8.10
C ILE A 125 -4.15 13.36 8.52
N LEU A 126 -4.81 13.01 9.62
CA LEU A 126 -5.77 13.88 10.29
C LEU A 126 -5.16 14.45 11.57
N LYS A 127 -5.60 15.63 11.97
CA LYS A 127 -5.20 16.32 13.21
C LYS A 127 -6.42 16.60 14.06
N PHE A 128 -6.28 16.39 15.36
CA PHE A 128 -7.22 16.82 16.39
C PHE A 128 -6.51 17.77 17.36
N ASP A 129 -7.26 18.75 17.90
CA ASP A 129 -6.71 19.86 18.68
C ASP A 129 -7.08 19.79 20.18
N GLU A 130 -7.63 18.67 20.64
CA GLU A 130 -7.95 18.41 22.05
C GLU A 130 -7.07 17.26 22.57
N PRO A 131 -6.77 17.18 23.87
CA PRO A 131 -6.02 16.05 24.42
C PRO A 131 -6.71 14.72 24.10
N ALA A 132 -5.92 13.68 23.81
CA ALA A 132 -6.44 12.33 23.69
C ALA A 132 -7.15 11.87 25.00
N PRO A 133 -8.14 10.97 24.95
CA PRO A 133 -8.81 10.46 26.13
C PRO A 133 -7.83 9.88 27.16
N GLU A 134 -8.15 9.99 28.45
CA GLU A 134 -7.26 9.53 29.55
C GLU A 134 -6.85 8.06 29.37
N GLY A 135 -5.56 7.79 29.43
CA GLY A 135 -4.98 6.44 29.32
C GLY A 135 -4.80 5.94 27.89
N VAL A 136 -5.09 6.75 26.87
CA VAL A 136 -4.77 6.43 25.48
C VAL A 136 -3.34 6.88 25.17
N GLU A 137 -2.52 5.94 24.74
CA GLU A 137 -1.13 6.18 24.33
C GLU A 137 -0.98 6.02 22.83
N VAL A 138 -0.03 6.72 22.22
CA VAL A 138 0.33 6.56 20.81
C VAL A 138 0.77 5.12 20.51
N ILE A 139 0.43 4.63 19.32
CA ILE A 139 0.89 3.32 18.85
C ILE A 139 2.36 3.46 18.46
N PRO A 140 3.28 2.69 19.09
CA PRO A 140 4.69 2.77 18.75
C PRO A 140 4.93 2.32 17.29
N MET A 141 5.68 3.11 16.54
CA MET A 141 6.09 2.77 15.18
C MET A 141 7.14 1.65 15.22
N GLY A 142 6.89 0.59 14.45
CA GLY A 142 7.82 -0.51 14.26
C GLY A 142 8.72 -0.32 13.03
N ASP A 143 9.38 -1.40 12.64
CA ASP A 143 10.24 -1.47 11.45
C ASP A 143 9.74 -2.59 10.51
N SER A 144 9.08 -2.20 9.42
CA SER A 144 8.51 -3.16 8.46
C SER A 144 9.57 -3.90 7.64
N ASP A 145 10.79 -3.34 7.51
CA ASP A 145 11.88 -3.97 6.77
C ASP A 145 12.51 -5.15 7.56
N GLN A 146 12.24 -5.23 8.87
CA GLN A 146 12.70 -6.34 9.73
C GLN A 146 11.69 -7.49 9.81
N LEU A 147 10.52 -7.38 9.18
CA LEU A 147 9.52 -8.43 9.20
C LEU A 147 10.00 -9.68 8.46
N ARG A 148 9.54 -10.84 8.93
CA ARG A 148 9.79 -12.12 8.28
C ARG A 148 8.48 -12.85 8.04
N ILE A 149 8.40 -13.56 6.93
CA ILE A 149 7.26 -14.44 6.63
C ILE A 149 7.08 -15.45 7.75
N GLY A 150 5.84 -15.62 8.22
CA GLY A 150 5.47 -16.50 9.33
C GLY A 150 5.44 -15.82 10.71
N GLU A 151 5.85 -14.56 10.85
CA GLU A 151 5.71 -13.80 12.09
C GLU A 151 4.25 -13.45 12.38
N LEU A 152 3.93 -13.31 13.68
CA LEU A 152 2.59 -12.95 14.12
C LEU A 152 2.20 -11.58 13.57
N ALA A 153 1.02 -11.52 12.98
CA ALA A 153 0.37 -10.33 12.48
C ALA A 153 -0.95 -10.12 13.24
N ILE A 154 -1.13 -8.96 13.87
CA ILE A 154 -2.35 -8.61 14.60
C ILE A 154 -2.95 -7.40 13.91
N CYS A 155 -4.17 -7.52 13.40
CA CYS A 155 -4.89 -6.41 12.79
C CYS A 155 -5.95 -5.89 13.76
N ILE A 156 -5.98 -4.57 13.97
CA ILE A 156 -6.98 -3.87 14.78
C ILE A 156 -7.64 -2.80 13.94
N GLY A 157 -8.98 -2.78 13.94
CA GLY A 157 -9.74 -1.80 13.18
C GLY A 157 -11.21 -1.76 13.59
N ASN A 158 -12.00 -1.02 12.83
CA ASN A 158 -13.41 -0.74 13.09
C ASN A 158 -14.27 -1.19 11.90
N PRO A 159 -14.43 -2.51 11.66
CA PRO A 159 -15.20 -3.03 10.55
C PRO A 159 -16.68 -2.67 10.70
N GLY A 160 -17.30 -2.23 9.59
CA GLY A 160 -18.71 -1.88 9.53
C GLY A 160 -18.93 -0.40 9.23
N THR A 161 -20.04 -0.12 8.55
CA THR A 161 -20.36 1.21 8.02
C THR A 161 -21.28 2.04 8.93
N ASN A 162 -21.84 1.48 10.00
CA ASN A 162 -22.79 2.19 10.87
C ASN A 162 -22.65 1.80 12.34
N HIS A 163 -22.25 2.79 13.16
CA HIS A 163 -22.48 2.86 14.60
C HIS A 163 -21.88 1.73 15.47
N ASN A 164 -20.64 1.87 15.90
CA ASN A 164 -20.06 1.31 17.14
C ASN A 164 -20.14 -0.21 17.40
N ILE A 165 -20.83 -1.02 16.59
CA ILE A 165 -21.09 -2.43 16.94
C ILE A 165 -19.83 -3.28 16.87
N LEU A 166 -18.89 -2.93 15.99
CA LEU A 166 -17.67 -3.72 15.75
C LEU A 166 -16.38 -2.92 16.02
N GLN A 167 -16.47 -1.82 16.74
CA GLN A 167 -15.33 -0.96 17.04
C GLN A 167 -14.25 -1.72 17.83
N GLY A 168 -12.99 -1.51 17.45
CA GLY A 168 -11.83 -2.15 18.08
C GLY A 168 -11.80 -3.67 17.86
N THR A 169 -12.31 -4.15 16.72
CA THR A 169 -12.21 -5.57 16.34
C THR A 169 -10.74 -5.97 16.15
N VAL A 170 -10.37 -7.10 16.73
CA VAL A 170 -9.04 -7.69 16.63
C VAL A 170 -9.11 -8.96 15.80
N SER A 171 -8.28 -9.06 14.78
CA SER A 171 -8.00 -10.31 14.07
C SER A 171 -6.50 -10.62 14.14
N ALA A 172 -6.13 -11.87 14.00
CA ALA A 172 -4.73 -12.28 14.01
C ALA A 172 -4.47 -13.38 12.98
N GLY A 173 -3.27 -13.34 12.45
CA GLY A 173 -2.73 -14.27 11.47
C GLY A 173 -1.21 -14.18 11.46
N ILE A 174 -0.62 -14.34 10.29
CA ILE A 174 0.82 -14.22 10.07
C ILE A 174 1.14 -13.25 8.95
N ILE A 175 2.37 -12.82 8.88
CA ILE A 175 2.93 -12.21 7.68
C ILE A 175 3.05 -13.31 6.63
N SER A 176 2.21 -13.27 5.60
CA SER A 176 2.13 -14.30 4.55
C SER A 176 3.07 -14.01 3.38
N GLY A 177 3.43 -12.76 3.16
CA GLY A 177 4.34 -12.32 2.10
C GLY A 177 4.87 -10.92 2.35
N LEU A 178 6.02 -10.63 1.77
CA LEU A 178 6.69 -9.34 1.81
C LEU A 178 7.03 -8.92 0.38
N GLU A 179 7.27 -7.64 0.16
CA GLU A 179 7.71 -7.09 -1.14
C GLU A 179 6.83 -7.57 -2.31
N ARG A 180 5.49 -7.60 -2.09
CA ARG A 180 4.55 -7.93 -3.14
C ARG A 180 4.37 -6.72 -4.04
N GLU A 181 5.09 -6.73 -5.17
CA GLU A 181 4.98 -5.73 -6.24
C GLU A 181 3.91 -6.12 -7.26
N GLY A 182 3.43 -5.14 -8.04
CA GLY A 182 2.52 -5.41 -9.17
C GLY A 182 1.12 -5.86 -8.74
N ILE A 183 0.75 -5.71 -7.46
CA ILE A 183 -0.64 -5.80 -7.05
C ILE A 183 -1.29 -4.48 -7.49
N ASN A 184 -1.54 -4.41 -8.82
CA ASN A 184 -2.23 -3.29 -9.43
C ASN A 184 -3.69 -3.36 -9.01
N ALA A 185 -4.06 -2.59 -8.03
CA ALA A 185 -5.41 -2.08 -7.99
C ALA A 185 -5.48 -0.97 -9.03
N ASP A 186 -6.47 -1.01 -9.93
CA ASP A 186 -6.78 0.07 -10.89
C ASP A 186 -7.00 1.44 -10.20
N ASN A 187 -6.84 1.49 -8.90
CA ASN A 187 -7.13 2.60 -7.99
C ASN A 187 -5.90 3.20 -7.29
N PHE A 188 -4.69 2.67 -7.51
CA PHE A 188 -3.46 3.31 -7.05
C PHE A 188 -2.79 3.98 -8.23
N SER A 189 -2.45 5.24 -8.07
CA SER A 189 -1.69 5.96 -9.09
C SER A 189 -0.27 5.38 -9.27
N ARG A 190 0.17 4.48 -8.37
CA ARG A 190 1.52 3.89 -8.36
C ARG A 190 1.53 2.44 -7.88
N SER A 191 2.51 1.66 -8.33
CA SER A 191 2.81 0.35 -7.73
C SER A 191 3.57 0.57 -6.43
N ILE A 192 3.00 0.08 -5.34
CA ILE A 192 3.66 0.05 -4.04
C ILE A 192 3.96 -1.39 -3.65
N SER A 193 5.11 -1.59 -3.00
CA SER A 193 5.41 -2.86 -2.35
C SER A 193 4.56 -2.98 -1.09
N VAL A 194 3.87 -4.11 -0.89
CA VAL A 194 2.94 -4.31 0.21
C VAL A 194 3.28 -5.54 1.05
N ILE A 195 2.84 -5.51 2.30
CA ILE A 195 2.82 -6.66 3.21
C ILE A 195 1.55 -7.46 2.94
N GLN A 196 1.69 -8.76 2.75
CA GLN A 196 0.57 -9.71 2.69
C GLN A 196 0.38 -10.38 4.05
N THR A 197 -0.87 -10.52 4.50
CA THR A 197 -1.25 -11.23 5.74
C THR A 197 -2.51 -12.06 5.52
N ASP A 198 -2.69 -13.12 6.29
CA ASP A 198 -3.93 -13.90 6.39
C ASP A 198 -4.78 -13.49 7.61
N ALA A 199 -4.33 -12.49 8.40
CA ALA A 199 -5.21 -11.83 9.35
C ALA A 199 -6.41 -11.23 8.61
N ALA A 200 -7.63 -11.44 9.14
CA ALA A 200 -8.83 -11.01 8.45
C ALA A 200 -8.89 -9.49 8.31
N ILE A 201 -8.82 -9.01 7.06
CA ILE A 201 -9.03 -7.61 6.67
C ILE A 201 -10.39 -7.52 5.98
N ASN A 202 -11.27 -6.69 6.53
CA ASN A 202 -12.64 -6.48 6.04
C ASN A 202 -12.89 -4.99 5.88
N THR A 203 -14.00 -4.64 5.21
CA THR A 203 -14.47 -3.25 5.10
C THR A 203 -14.51 -2.58 6.47
N GLY A 204 -13.82 -1.45 6.62
CA GLY A 204 -13.67 -0.69 7.86
C GLY A 204 -12.37 -0.95 8.61
N ASN A 205 -11.62 -2.01 8.33
CA ASN A 205 -10.25 -2.18 8.87
C ASN A 205 -9.21 -1.29 8.15
N SER A 206 -9.54 -0.81 6.95
CA SER A 206 -8.69 0.14 6.21
C SER A 206 -8.35 1.34 7.08
N GLY A 207 -7.08 1.75 7.08
CA GLY A 207 -6.54 2.83 7.93
C GLY A 207 -6.23 2.42 9.36
N GLY A 208 -6.60 1.21 9.79
CA GLY A 208 -6.29 0.67 11.11
C GLY A 208 -4.84 0.21 11.26
N ALA A 209 -4.58 -0.61 12.29
CA ALA A 209 -3.24 -1.05 12.63
C ALA A 209 -2.98 -2.49 12.21
N LEU A 210 -1.86 -2.75 11.52
CA LEU A 210 -1.20 -4.04 11.49
C LEU A 210 -0.01 -4.00 12.45
N LEU A 211 -0.02 -4.87 13.46
CA LEU A 211 0.96 -4.90 14.54
C LEU A 211 1.79 -6.18 14.50
N ASN A 212 3.04 -6.08 14.95
CA ASN A 212 3.90 -7.23 15.22
C ASN A 212 3.65 -7.81 16.64
N ALA A 213 4.42 -8.83 17.02
CA ALA A 213 4.34 -9.49 18.33
C ALA A 213 4.74 -8.62 19.53
N LYS A 214 5.26 -7.41 19.30
CA LYS A 214 5.56 -6.43 20.36
C LYS A 214 4.45 -5.37 20.49
N GLY A 215 3.46 -5.38 19.58
CA GLY A 215 2.43 -4.34 19.50
C GLY A 215 2.94 -3.05 18.86
N GLU A 216 3.96 -3.14 18.01
CA GLU A 216 4.47 -2.04 17.20
C GLU A 216 3.74 -2.02 15.85
N LEU A 217 3.41 -0.82 15.35
CA LEU A 217 2.75 -0.61 14.07
C LEU A 217 3.73 -0.93 12.93
N VAL A 218 3.43 -1.93 12.12
CA VAL A 218 4.29 -2.37 11.00
C VAL A 218 3.64 -2.20 9.65
N GLY A 219 2.34 -1.87 9.60
CA GLY A 219 1.65 -1.60 8.35
C GLY A 219 0.25 -1.04 8.55
N ILE A 220 -0.30 -0.46 7.50
CA ILE A 220 -1.66 0.08 7.44
C ILE A 220 -2.48 -0.82 6.51
N PRO A 221 -3.49 -1.56 7.03
CA PRO A 221 -4.39 -2.35 6.20
C PRO A 221 -5.11 -1.49 5.16
N THR A 222 -5.19 -1.98 3.93
CA THR A 222 -5.97 -1.31 2.88
C THR A 222 -6.78 -2.32 2.07
N LEU A 223 -8.11 -2.14 2.03
CA LEU A 223 -9.03 -2.96 1.26
C LEU A 223 -8.99 -2.61 -0.23
N LYS A 224 -8.52 -1.39 -0.57
CA LYS A 224 -8.44 -0.91 -1.95
C LYS A 224 -7.66 -1.87 -2.85
N LEU A 225 -6.59 -2.47 -2.33
CA LEU A 225 -5.78 -3.46 -3.05
C LEU A 225 -6.53 -4.77 -3.35
N MET A 226 -7.44 -5.19 -2.47
CA MET A 226 -8.23 -6.40 -2.68
C MET A 226 -9.28 -6.21 -3.78
N LEU A 227 -9.88 -5.04 -3.88
CA LEU A 227 -10.89 -4.71 -4.89
C LEU A 227 -10.32 -4.63 -6.31
N GLY A 228 -9.04 -4.27 -6.46
CA GLY A 228 -8.35 -4.21 -7.76
C GLY A 228 -7.98 -5.58 -8.35
N MET A 229 -8.19 -6.69 -7.63
CA MET A 229 -7.90 -8.05 -8.13
C MET A 229 -9.06 -8.68 -8.93
N GLY A 230 -10.01 -7.88 -9.41
CA GLY A 230 -11.19 -8.30 -10.18
C GLY A 230 -12.34 -8.80 -9.29
N ASP A 231 -13.37 -9.40 -9.92
CA ASP A 231 -14.61 -9.84 -9.23
C ASP A 231 -14.42 -11.06 -8.30
N ASN A 232 -13.20 -11.58 -8.17
CA ASN A 232 -12.92 -12.72 -7.32
C ASN A 232 -12.59 -12.25 -5.90
N ILE A 233 -13.39 -12.67 -4.94
CA ILE A 233 -13.10 -12.52 -3.51
C ILE A 233 -12.11 -13.63 -3.12
N TYR A 234 -10.90 -13.25 -2.79
CA TYR A 234 -9.88 -14.19 -2.27
C TYR A 234 -9.91 -14.16 -0.74
N GLU A 235 -10.48 -15.18 -0.13
CA GLU A 235 -10.45 -15.32 1.34
C GLU A 235 -9.01 -15.58 1.83
N GLY A 236 -8.63 -14.95 2.95
CA GLY A 236 -7.31 -15.13 3.56
C GLY A 236 -6.17 -14.37 2.86
N LEU A 237 -6.50 -13.41 2.00
CA LEU A 237 -5.54 -12.46 1.45
C LEU A 237 -5.85 -11.06 1.96
N GLY A 238 -4.98 -10.53 2.78
CA GLY A 238 -5.01 -9.14 3.24
C GLY A 238 -3.73 -8.44 2.83
N PHE A 239 -3.83 -7.14 2.53
CA PHE A 239 -2.70 -6.32 2.13
C PHE A 239 -2.60 -5.08 3.00
N CYS A 240 -1.35 -4.70 3.33
CA CYS A 240 -1.06 -3.53 4.15
C CYS A 240 0.08 -2.73 3.54
N VAL A 241 -0.03 -1.41 3.60
CA VAL A 241 1.06 -0.49 3.25
C VAL A 241 2.13 -0.59 4.34
N PRO A 242 3.40 -0.88 4.01
CA PRO A 242 4.48 -0.99 5.00
C PRO A 242 4.69 0.32 5.75
N ILE A 243 4.90 0.25 7.07
CA ILE A 243 5.06 1.46 7.89
C ILE A 243 6.32 2.25 7.53
N ASN A 244 7.40 1.61 7.05
CA ASN A 244 8.61 2.31 6.62
C ASN A 244 8.38 3.12 5.33
N THR A 245 7.44 2.70 4.47
CA THR A 245 7.00 3.52 3.33
C THR A 245 6.27 4.76 3.82
N VAL A 246 5.33 4.59 4.76
CA VAL A 246 4.53 5.67 5.35
C VAL A 246 5.40 6.66 6.11
N SER A 247 6.30 6.20 6.96
CA SER A 247 7.13 7.04 7.84
C SER A 247 8.00 8.04 7.08
N LYS A 248 8.43 7.69 5.85
CA LYS A 248 9.20 8.59 4.98
C LYS A 248 8.37 9.78 4.46
N LEU A 249 7.05 9.66 4.46
CA LEU A 249 6.12 10.65 3.89
C LEU A 249 5.48 11.54 4.97
N ILE A 250 5.42 11.08 6.22
CA ILE A 250 4.68 11.74 7.31
C ILE A 250 5.07 13.21 7.46
N ASP A 251 6.36 13.49 7.61
CA ASP A 251 6.82 14.86 7.87
C ASP A 251 6.58 15.79 6.66
N GLN A 252 6.65 15.26 5.44
CA GLN A 252 6.32 16.01 4.24
C GLN A 252 4.81 16.29 4.19
N ILE A 253 3.95 15.29 4.41
CA ILE A 253 2.49 15.47 4.43
C ILE A 253 2.11 16.52 5.49
N ILE A 254 2.67 16.44 6.71
CA ILE A 254 2.37 17.39 7.79
C ILE A 254 2.81 18.82 7.44
N THR A 255 3.93 18.97 6.72
CA THR A 255 4.52 20.29 6.46
C THR A 255 3.94 20.96 5.21
N THR A 256 3.65 20.17 4.17
CA THR A 256 3.29 20.69 2.84
C THR A 256 1.85 20.34 2.42
N GLY A 257 1.12 19.55 3.19
CA GLY A 257 -0.23 19.08 2.86
C GLY A 257 -0.27 17.91 1.89
N GLY A 258 0.87 17.43 1.42
CA GLY A 258 0.93 16.31 0.48
C GLY A 258 2.35 15.89 0.16
N VAL A 259 2.49 14.89 -0.69
CA VAL A 259 3.79 14.40 -1.15
C VAL A 259 4.12 15.00 -2.49
N VAL A 260 5.17 15.79 -2.51
CA VAL A 260 5.69 16.39 -3.75
C VAL A 260 6.53 15.36 -4.48
N ARG A 261 6.12 15.01 -5.70
CA ARG A 261 6.82 14.03 -6.53
C ARG A 261 7.26 14.63 -7.86
N PRO A 262 8.41 14.18 -8.38
CA PRO A 262 8.81 14.55 -9.72
C PRO A 262 7.85 13.98 -10.78
N ARG A 263 7.61 14.70 -11.86
CA ARG A 263 6.72 14.29 -12.94
C ARG A 263 7.28 14.59 -14.33
N LEU A 264 6.78 13.84 -15.31
CA LEU A 264 7.07 14.06 -16.73
C LEU A 264 6.07 14.99 -17.42
N GLY A 265 4.87 15.21 -16.86
CA GLY A 265 3.81 16.02 -17.48
C GLY A 265 3.18 15.34 -18.68
N ILE A 266 2.90 14.03 -18.57
CA ILE A 266 2.28 13.21 -19.61
C ILE A 266 1.21 12.30 -19.01
N THR A 267 0.20 11.95 -19.82
CA THR A 267 -0.69 10.81 -19.53
C THR A 267 -0.26 9.65 -20.41
N VAL A 268 -0.18 8.46 -19.83
CA VAL A 268 0.35 7.27 -20.49
C VAL A 268 -0.53 6.05 -20.24
N ALA A 269 -0.37 5.01 -21.07
CA ALA A 269 -0.88 3.68 -20.81
C ALA A 269 0.08 2.62 -21.36
N ASP A 270 -0.06 1.40 -20.87
CA ASP A 270 0.71 0.26 -21.36
C ASP A 270 0.33 -0.08 -22.79
N ILE A 271 1.32 -0.45 -23.58
CA ILE A 271 1.11 -0.96 -24.93
C ILE A 271 1.81 -2.32 -25.07
N ASP A 272 1.03 -3.31 -25.51
CA ASP A 272 1.57 -4.61 -25.86
C ASP A 272 2.25 -4.58 -27.23
N GLY A 273 3.33 -5.33 -27.36
CA GLY A 273 4.08 -5.39 -28.60
C GLY A 273 5.24 -6.38 -28.54
N PRO A 274 6.02 -6.47 -29.62
CA PRO A 274 7.26 -7.24 -29.62
C PRO A 274 8.29 -6.58 -28.68
N ASP A 275 9.23 -7.37 -28.16
CA ASP A 275 10.31 -6.83 -27.30
C ASP A 275 11.19 -5.82 -28.05
N GLU A 276 11.35 -5.99 -29.38
CA GLU A 276 12.12 -5.11 -30.25
C GLU A 276 11.23 -4.36 -31.24
N PRO A 277 11.57 -3.11 -31.59
CA PRO A 277 10.78 -2.32 -32.51
C PRO A 277 10.72 -2.94 -33.90
N MET A 278 9.54 -3.01 -34.48
CA MET A 278 9.31 -3.49 -35.85
C MET A 278 8.67 -2.38 -36.70
N LYS A 279 8.91 -2.37 -38.01
CA LYS A 279 8.45 -1.29 -38.93
C LYS A 279 6.98 -0.90 -38.79
N LYS A 280 6.11 -1.81 -38.39
CA LYS A 280 4.65 -1.58 -38.32
C LYS A 280 4.06 -1.81 -36.93
N TYR A 281 4.86 -2.28 -35.99
CA TYR A 281 4.37 -2.66 -34.68
C TYR A 281 5.26 -2.01 -33.63
N PRO A 282 4.70 -1.11 -32.81
CA PRO A 282 5.39 -0.55 -31.67
C PRO A 282 5.91 -1.66 -30.75
N PRO A 283 7.06 -1.47 -30.09
CA PRO A 283 7.52 -2.39 -29.06
C PRO A 283 6.64 -2.32 -27.84
N ILE A 284 6.68 -3.37 -26.99
CA ILE A 284 6.14 -3.30 -25.64
C ILE A 284 6.76 -2.13 -24.88
N GLY A 285 5.94 -1.37 -24.17
CA GLY A 285 6.37 -0.18 -23.44
C GLY A 285 5.21 0.69 -22.98
N VAL A 286 5.46 1.97 -22.84
CA VAL A 286 4.53 2.95 -22.30
C VAL A 286 4.18 3.99 -23.36
N GLN A 287 2.94 3.98 -23.84
CA GLN A 287 2.49 4.90 -24.88
C GLN A 287 1.97 6.21 -24.29
N VAL A 288 2.38 7.33 -24.89
CA VAL A 288 1.97 8.68 -24.52
C VAL A 288 0.61 9.02 -25.14
N TYR A 289 -0.40 9.31 -24.31
CA TYR A 289 -1.75 9.71 -24.73
C TYR A 289 -1.98 11.20 -24.68
N SER A 290 -1.35 11.90 -23.76
CA SER A 290 -1.36 13.36 -23.71
C SER A 290 -0.02 13.91 -23.23
N VAL A 291 0.30 15.12 -23.65
CA VAL A 291 1.50 15.86 -23.24
C VAL A 291 1.07 17.26 -22.83
N GLU A 292 1.49 17.66 -21.65
CA GLU A 292 1.36 19.06 -21.23
C GLU A 292 2.34 19.93 -22.04
N GLU A 293 1.83 20.83 -22.88
CA GLU A 293 2.64 21.61 -23.80
C GLU A 293 3.76 22.41 -23.10
N ASN A 294 3.48 22.95 -21.92
CA ASN A 294 4.45 23.67 -21.09
C ASN A 294 5.07 22.83 -19.98
N GLY A 295 4.73 21.51 -19.93
CA GLY A 295 5.29 20.57 -18.98
C GLY A 295 6.68 20.07 -19.37
N PRO A 296 7.32 19.27 -18.51
CA PRO A 296 8.66 18.73 -18.72
C PRO A 296 8.85 18.05 -20.07
N SER A 297 7.98 17.08 -20.37
CA SER A 297 8.06 16.30 -21.62
C SER A 297 7.72 17.09 -22.85
N GLY A 298 6.76 18.04 -22.75
CA GLY A 298 6.42 18.92 -23.86
C GLY A 298 7.59 19.83 -24.24
N LYS A 299 8.27 20.40 -23.25
CA LYS A 299 9.49 21.20 -23.44
C LYS A 299 10.63 20.38 -24.08
N ALA A 300 10.71 19.09 -23.75
CA ALA A 300 11.71 18.18 -24.32
C ALA A 300 11.36 17.71 -25.74
N GLY A 301 10.09 17.85 -26.19
CA GLY A 301 9.65 17.51 -27.53
C GLY A 301 8.97 16.16 -27.68
N LEU A 302 8.53 15.51 -26.58
CA LEU A 302 7.67 14.35 -26.63
C LEU A 302 6.33 14.71 -27.28
N GLN A 303 5.73 13.75 -27.94
CA GLN A 303 4.46 13.89 -28.66
C GLN A 303 3.49 12.77 -28.30
N VAL A 304 2.21 13.03 -28.49
CA VAL A 304 1.17 11.99 -28.41
C VAL A 304 1.46 10.87 -29.40
N GLY A 305 1.34 9.64 -28.96
CA GLY A 305 1.64 8.44 -29.75
C GLY A 305 3.08 7.95 -29.63
N ASP A 306 3.99 8.68 -28.99
CA ASP A 306 5.32 8.20 -28.66
C ASP A 306 5.24 6.99 -27.73
N VAL A 307 6.16 6.02 -27.88
CA VAL A 307 6.28 4.85 -27.03
C VAL A 307 7.60 4.91 -26.27
N ILE A 308 7.52 5.12 -24.96
CA ILE A 308 8.67 5.14 -24.06
C ILE A 308 9.03 3.69 -23.73
N THR A 309 10.29 3.32 -23.94
CA THR A 309 10.78 1.96 -23.72
C THR A 309 11.91 1.85 -22.73
N GLU A 310 12.61 2.96 -22.44
CA GLU A 310 13.68 3.02 -21.44
C GLU A 310 13.67 4.38 -20.74
N ILE A 311 14.06 4.38 -19.47
CA ILE A 311 14.43 5.57 -18.70
C ILE A 311 15.82 5.32 -18.08
N ASP A 312 16.77 6.23 -18.30
CA ASP A 312 18.17 6.12 -17.85
C ASP A 312 18.82 4.74 -18.14
N GLY A 313 18.47 4.17 -19.31
CA GLY A 313 18.96 2.85 -19.75
C GLY A 313 18.24 1.66 -19.10
N VAL A 314 17.27 1.88 -18.23
CA VAL A 314 16.42 0.83 -17.64
C VAL A 314 15.24 0.55 -18.57
N ARG A 315 15.10 -0.71 -19.02
CA ARG A 315 14.01 -1.15 -19.89
C ARG A 315 12.66 -1.10 -19.17
N LEU A 316 11.66 -0.55 -19.85
CA LEU A 316 10.28 -0.42 -19.36
C LEU A 316 9.32 -1.27 -20.21
N LYS A 317 8.37 -1.92 -19.56
CA LYS A 317 7.25 -2.62 -20.19
C LYS A 317 5.89 -2.06 -19.78
N THR A 318 5.83 -1.43 -18.60
CA THR A 318 4.59 -0.90 -18.02
C THR A 318 4.76 0.53 -17.50
N TYR A 319 3.67 1.26 -17.43
CA TYR A 319 3.66 2.59 -16.82
C TYR A 319 4.05 2.57 -15.34
N THR A 320 3.77 1.45 -14.66
CA THR A 320 4.13 1.26 -13.26
C THR A 320 5.64 1.23 -13.07
N GLU A 321 6.36 0.54 -13.98
CA GLU A 321 7.83 0.56 -14.00
C GLU A 321 8.36 1.96 -14.27
N LEU A 322 7.76 2.70 -15.22
CA LEU A 322 8.11 4.10 -15.48
C LEU A 322 7.96 4.98 -14.23
N LEU A 323 6.85 4.88 -13.52
CA LEU A 323 6.64 5.63 -12.28
C LEU A 323 7.64 5.24 -11.18
N SER A 324 7.93 3.94 -11.05
CA SER A 324 8.92 3.45 -10.09
C SER A 324 10.33 3.98 -10.37
N GLU A 325 10.69 4.14 -11.64
CA GLU A 325 11.99 4.75 -12.00
C GLU A 325 11.98 6.26 -11.72
N ILE A 326 10.90 6.98 -12.08
CA ILE A 326 10.78 8.42 -11.79
C ILE A 326 10.89 8.70 -10.28
N ASP A 327 10.33 7.84 -9.43
CA ASP A 327 10.35 7.99 -7.96
C ASP A 327 11.74 7.88 -7.32
N LYS A 328 12.73 7.44 -8.09
CA LYS A 328 14.14 7.41 -7.63
C LYS A 328 14.83 8.76 -7.78
N HIS A 329 14.18 9.73 -8.44
CA HIS A 329 14.72 11.05 -8.74
C HIS A 329 14.04 12.13 -7.91
N GLU A 330 14.64 13.32 -7.92
CA GLU A 330 14.10 14.52 -7.32
C GLU A 330 13.63 15.50 -8.42
N ALA A 331 12.75 16.42 -8.05
CA ALA A 331 12.37 17.49 -8.97
C ALA A 331 13.59 18.36 -9.29
N GLY A 332 13.79 18.59 -10.58
CA GLY A 332 14.97 19.26 -11.10
C GLY A 332 16.02 18.34 -11.69
N ASP A 333 15.95 17.04 -11.39
CA ASP A 333 16.79 16.04 -12.03
C ASP A 333 16.43 15.91 -13.51
N VAL A 334 17.41 15.47 -14.30
CA VAL A 334 17.24 15.22 -15.72
C VAL A 334 17.31 13.71 -15.95
N VAL A 335 16.29 13.17 -16.57
CA VAL A 335 16.21 11.75 -16.97
C VAL A 335 16.31 11.64 -18.49
N GLU A 336 16.95 10.58 -18.98
CA GLU A 336 17.00 10.24 -20.40
C GLU A 336 15.91 9.23 -20.73
N LEU A 337 14.99 9.60 -21.65
CA LEU A 337 13.94 8.72 -22.15
C LEU A 337 14.28 8.23 -23.54
N LYS A 338 14.31 6.89 -23.75
CA LYS A 338 14.37 6.28 -25.06
C LYS A 338 12.96 6.04 -25.59
N VAL A 339 12.70 6.62 -26.76
CA VAL A 339 11.33 6.74 -27.31
C VAL A 339 11.32 6.28 -28.77
N TYR A 340 10.26 5.56 -29.14
CA TYR A 340 9.97 5.22 -30.53
C TYR A 340 8.73 5.94 -30.99
N ARG A 341 8.83 6.69 -32.11
CA ARG A 341 7.74 7.43 -32.75
C ARG A 341 7.27 6.72 -34.01
N TYR A 342 6.01 6.28 -33.99
CA TYR A 342 5.35 5.55 -35.08
C TYR A 342 4.27 6.35 -35.78
N TYR A 343 3.86 7.47 -35.18
CA TYR A 343 2.74 8.29 -35.62
C TYR A 343 3.24 9.65 -36.11
N ASP A 344 2.59 10.18 -37.15
CA ASP A 344 2.80 11.57 -37.56
C ASP A 344 2.03 12.56 -36.66
N ALA A 345 2.17 13.85 -36.92
CA ALA A 345 1.50 14.91 -36.16
C ALA A 345 -0.04 14.84 -36.23
N ASP A 346 -0.59 14.16 -37.22
CA ASP A 346 -2.02 13.97 -37.42
C ASP A 346 -2.52 12.65 -36.78
N GLY A 347 -1.65 11.90 -36.11
CA GLY A 347 -1.96 10.64 -35.43
C GLY A 347 -2.07 9.43 -36.34
N ASN A 348 -1.54 9.48 -37.56
CA ASN A 348 -1.55 8.35 -38.51
C ASN A 348 -0.24 7.56 -38.40
N LEU A 349 -0.34 6.21 -38.46
CA LEU A 349 0.83 5.35 -38.55
C LEU A 349 1.66 5.65 -39.81
N THR A 350 2.95 5.99 -39.61
CA THR A 350 3.89 6.32 -40.71
C THR A 350 4.36 5.11 -41.51
N GLY A 351 4.16 3.89 -40.97
CA GLY A 351 4.66 2.64 -41.54
C GLY A 351 6.16 2.41 -41.37
N SER A 352 6.81 3.25 -40.55
CA SER A 352 8.19 3.16 -40.07
C SER A 352 8.25 3.77 -38.71
N TYR A 353 9.40 3.66 -38.05
CA TYR A 353 9.61 4.35 -36.76
C TYR A 353 10.88 5.21 -36.81
N GLU A 354 10.90 6.19 -35.93
CA GLU A 354 12.08 6.97 -35.59
C GLU A 354 12.40 6.75 -34.10
N GLU A 355 13.66 6.62 -33.78
CA GLU A 355 14.18 6.48 -32.42
C GLU A 355 14.69 7.82 -31.92
N TYR A 356 14.28 8.22 -30.73
CA TYR A 356 14.71 9.43 -30.06
C TYR A 356 15.25 9.15 -28.66
N LEU A 357 16.20 9.97 -28.24
CA LEU A 357 16.62 10.10 -26.86
C LEU A 357 16.24 11.52 -26.41
N PHE A 358 15.38 11.62 -25.40
CA PHE A 358 14.97 12.89 -24.85
C PHE A 358 15.54 13.08 -23.46
N GLU A 359 16.24 14.19 -23.22
CA GLU A 359 16.57 14.63 -21.87
C GLU A 359 15.37 15.44 -21.32
N VAL A 360 14.74 14.92 -20.26
CA VAL A 360 13.57 15.53 -19.63
C VAL A 360 13.93 15.98 -18.23
N LYS A 361 13.82 17.28 -17.97
CA LYS A 361 14.01 17.83 -16.63
C LYS A 361 12.70 17.68 -15.84
N LEU A 362 12.70 16.83 -14.81
CA LEU A 362 11.54 16.59 -13.96
C LEU A 362 11.10 17.87 -13.22
N GLU A 363 9.80 18.09 -13.12
CA GLU A 363 9.19 19.20 -12.39
C GLU A 363 8.33 18.67 -11.24
N MET A 364 8.08 19.52 -10.23
CA MET A 364 7.11 19.24 -9.18
C MET A 364 5.67 19.36 -9.71
N ILE A 365 4.76 18.60 -9.13
CA ILE A 365 3.32 18.90 -9.19
C ILE A 365 3.05 19.90 -8.06
N ASP A 366 2.50 21.06 -8.40
CA ASP A 366 1.91 21.98 -7.43
C ASP A 366 0.52 21.49 -7.04
#